data_b1adc93a5debad2ee5b1b4ea3c7ad6a9
#
_entry.id   b1adc93a5debad2ee5b1b4ea3c7ad6a9
#
_cell.length_a   1.000
_cell.length_b   1.000
_cell.length_c   1.000
_cell.angle_alpha   90.00
_cell.angle_beta   90.00
_cell.angle_gamma   90.00
#
_symmetry.space_group_name_H-M   'P 1'
#
loop_
_entity.id
_entity.type
_entity.pdbx_description
1 polymer ?
#
loop_
_entity_poly.entity_id
_entity_poly.type
_entity_poly.pdbx_seq_one_letter_code
_entity_poly.pdbx_strand_id
1 'polypeptide(L)'
;MTVQQTIETKINEALAPSHLMVVNESYMHSVPPGSESHFKLVIVTDTFSGVPRVRRHQTVNGILKDELAGPLHALSMETLTQEEWERKGGVV
;
A
#
# COMPACT_ATOMS: atom_id res chain seq x y z
N MET A 1 1.42 -4.18 17.90
CA MET A 1 1.05 -4.20 16.48
C MET A 1 2.25 -3.75 15.65
N THR A 2 2.61 -4.47 14.60
CA THR A 2 3.71 -4.08 13.71
C THR A 2 3.25 -2.96 12.77
N VAL A 3 4.21 -2.29 12.13
CA VAL A 3 3.89 -1.30 11.09
C VAL A 3 3.10 -1.97 9.95
N GLN A 4 3.50 -3.17 9.55
CA GLN A 4 2.79 -3.93 8.53
C GLN A 4 1.33 -4.16 8.91
N GLN A 5 1.06 -4.61 10.12
CA GLN A 5 -0.31 -4.84 10.60
C GLN A 5 -1.11 -3.54 10.65
N THR A 6 -0.48 -2.44 11.04
CA THR A 6 -1.14 -1.13 11.08
C THR A 6 -1.53 -0.69 9.68
N ILE A 7 -0.64 -0.86 8.69
CA ILE A 7 -0.91 -0.53 7.30
C ILE A 7 -2.09 -1.37 6.79
N GLU A 8 -2.05 -2.67 7.01
CA GLU A 8 -3.13 -3.58 6.57
C GLU A 8 -4.48 -3.17 7.17
N THR A 9 -4.51 -2.89 8.47
CA THR A 9 -5.74 -2.51 9.16
C THR A 9 -6.30 -1.20 8.60
N LYS A 10 -5.46 -0.18 8.45
CA LYS A 10 -5.90 1.13 7.96
C LYS A 10 -6.41 1.08 6.53
N ILE A 11 -5.72 0.36 5.65
CA ILE A 11 -6.14 0.22 4.26
C ILE A 11 -7.44 -0.57 4.16
N ASN A 12 -7.56 -1.68 4.89
CA ASN A 12 -8.78 -2.49 4.89
C ASN A 12 -9.99 -1.69 5.40
N GLU A 13 -9.82 -0.91 6.45
CA GLU A 13 -10.90 -0.09 7.00
C GLU A 13 -11.30 1.05 6.07
N ALA A 14 -10.33 1.69 5.42
CA ALA A 14 -10.60 2.87 4.60
C ALA A 14 -11.10 2.53 3.20
N LEU A 15 -10.60 1.45 2.58
CA LEU A 15 -10.84 1.16 1.17
C LEU A 15 -11.55 -0.18 0.91
N ALA A 16 -11.62 -1.06 1.90
CA ALA A 16 -12.21 -2.40 1.77
C ALA A 16 -11.77 -3.09 0.46
N PRO A 17 -10.47 -3.24 0.21
CA PRO A 17 -9.98 -3.75 -1.07
C PRO A 17 -10.37 -5.21 -1.31
N SER A 18 -10.59 -5.57 -2.57
CA SER A 18 -10.81 -6.96 -2.95
C SER A 18 -9.51 -7.76 -2.90
N HIS A 19 -8.36 -7.09 -3.03
CA HIS A 19 -7.05 -7.69 -2.88
C HIS A 19 -6.11 -6.67 -2.25
N LEU A 20 -5.33 -7.11 -1.27
CA LEU A 20 -4.32 -6.27 -0.61
C LEU A 20 -3.08 -7.10 -0.35
N MET A 21 -1.94 -6.60 -0.82
CA MET A 21 -0.64 -7.17 -0.53
C MET A 21 0.21 -6.09 0.14
N VAL A 22 0.81 -6.42 1.27
CA VAL A 22 1.71 -5.53 1.99
C VAL A 22 3.02 -6.28 2.19
N VAL A 23 4.09 -5.78 1.57
CA VAL A 23 5.39 -6.44 1.60
C VAL A 23 6.41 -5.50 2.23
N ASN A 24 7.08 -5.99 3.27
CA ASN A 24 8.19 -5.26 3.88
C ASN A 24 9.45 -5.51 3.03
N GLU A 25 9.90 -4.45 2.35
CA GLU A 25 11.08 -4.49 1.48
C GLU A 25 12.32 -3.88 2.13
N SER A 26 12.29 -3.65 3.43
CA SER A 26 13.42 -3.03 4.15
C SER A 26 14.73 -3.83 3.98
N TYR A 27 14.63 -5.14 3.80
CA TYR A 27 15.79 -6.00 3.57
C TYR A 27 16.58 -5.67 2.29
N MET A 28 15.95 -4.94 1.36
CA MET A 28 16.57 -4.52 0.10
C MET A 28 17.38 -3.24 0.24
N HIS A 29 17.45 -2.70 1.45
CA HIS A 29 18.13 -1.45 1.76
C HIS A 29 19.14 -1.67 2.89
N SER A 30 20.11 -0.76 3.02
CA SER A 30 21.13 -0.82 4.08
C SER A 30 20.53 -0.37 5.40
N VAL A 31 19.68 -1.19 6.00
CA VAL A 31 19.01 -0.94 7.28
C VAL A 31 19.15 -2.15 8.18
N PRO A 32 19.01 -1.97 9.52
CA PRO A 32 19.12 -3.09 10.45
C PRO A 32 18.10 -4.19 10.18
N PRO A 33 18.43 -5.46 10.46
CA PRO A 33 17.47 -6.56 10.35
C PRO A 33 16.22 -6.29 11.17
N GLY A 34 15.06 -6.67 10.64
CA GLY A 34 13.78 -6.45 11.30
C GLY A 34 13.21 -5.06 11.16
N SER A 35 13.86 -4.17 10.39
CA SER A 35 13.34 -2.84 10.13
C SER A 35 12.03 -2.87 9.35
N GLU A 36 11.18 -1.86 9.59
CA GLU A 36 9.91 -1.70 8.90
C GLU A 36 9.82 -0.29 8.28
N SER A 37 10.84 0.08 7.50
CA SER A 37 10.98 1.43 6.95
C SER A 37 10.63 1.53 5.46
N HIS A 38 10.61 0.41 4.72
CA HIS A 38 10.36 0.38 3.28
C HIS A 38 9.33 -0.69 2.98
N PHE A 39 8.20 -0.27 2.40
CA PHE A 39 7.10 -1.18 2.07
C PHE A 39 6.66 -1.03 0.63
N LYS A 40 6.16 -2.14 0.07
CA LYS A 40 5.45 -2.15 -1.20
C LYS A 40 4.01 -2.59 -0.95
N LEU A 41 3.07 -1.86 -1.52
CA LEU A 41 1.64 -2.17 -1.43
C LEU A 41 1.09 -2.51 -2.80
N VAL A 42 0.19 -3.48 -2.85
CA VAL A 42 -0.69 -3.72 -4.00
C VAL A 42 -2.11 -3.61 -3.46
N ILE A 43 -2.86 -2.63 -3.94
CA ILE A 43 -4.21 -2.35 -3.46
C ILE A 43 -5.17 -2.40 -4.65
N VAL A 44 -6.13 -3.33 -4.59
CA VAL A 44 -7.14 -3.49 -5.62
C VAL A 44 -8.49 -3.16 -5.01
N THR A 45 -9.11 -2.07 -5.47
CA THR A 45 -10.42 -1.65 -4.97
C THR A 45 -11.17 -0.84 -6.01
N ASP A 46 -12.48 -1.06 -6.11
CA ASP A 46 -13.33 -0.30 -7.02
C ASP A 46 -13.55 1.14 -6.54
N THR A 47 -13.16 1.47 -5.31
CA THR A 47 -13.11 2.85 -4.84
C THR A 47 -12.24 3.72 -5.76
N PHE A 48 -11.26 3.14 -6.44
CA PHE A 48 -10.37 3.83 -7.37
C PHE A 48 -10.97 4.00 -8.77
N SER A 49 -12.15 3.45 -9.03
CA SER A 49 -12.80 3.56 -10.34
C SER A 49 -13.04 5.03 -10.70
N GLY A 50 -12.57 5.44 -11.87
CA GLY A 50 -12.68 6.82 -12.32
C GLY A 50 -11.72 7.80 -11.63
N VAL A 51 -10.84 7.32 -10.76
CA VAL A 51 -9.89 8.16 -10.03
C VAL A 51 -8.53 8.12 -10.71
N PRO A 52 -7.93 9.28 -11.06
CA PRO A 52 -6.58 9.29 -11.63
C PRO A 52 -5.56 8.69 -10.68
N ARG A 53 -4.51 8.09 -11.25
CA ARG A 53 -3.49 7.40 -10.45
C ARG A 53 -2.87 8.28 -9.38
N VAL A 54 -2.57 9.53 -9.70
CA VAL A 54 -1.97 10.46 -8.74
C VAL A 54 -2.88 10.69 -7.52
N ARG A 55 -4.19 10.75 -7.74
CA ARG A 55 -5.15 10.91 -6.65
C ARG A 55 -5.29 9.66 -5.82
N ARG A 56 -5.18 8.48 -6.44
CA ARG A 56 -5.16 7.20 -5.72
C ARG A 56 -3.98 7.17 -4.74
N HIS A 57 -2.80 7.58 -5.20
CA HIS A 57 -1.60 7.63 -4.36
C HIS A 57 -1.76 8.65 -3.23
N GLN A 58 -2.33 9.82 -3.51
CA GLN A 58 -2.60 10.82 -2.48
C GLN A 58 -3.55 10.30 -1.40
N THR A 59 -4.57 9.54 -1.81
CA THR A 59 -5.52 8.93 -0.89
C THR A 59 -4.81 7.97 0.06
N VAL A 60 -3.96 7.09 -0.48
CA VAL A 60 -3.20 6.13 0.33
C VAL A 60 -2.22 6.86 1.25
N ASN A 61 -1.52 7.85 0.75
CA ASN A 61 -0.60 8.66 1.57
C ASN A 61 -1.33 9.34 2.71
N GLY A 62 -2.55 9.83 2.48
CA GLY A 62 -3.37 10.43 3.53
C GLY A 62 -3.80 9.43 4.59
N ILE A 63 -4.15 8.20 4.18
CA ILE A 63 -4.51 7.12 5.11
C ILE A 63 -3.33 6.76 6.00
N LEU A 64 -2.12 6.75 5.45
CA LEU A 64 -0.90 6.31 6.12
C LEU A 64 -0.02 7.47 6.59
N LYS A 65 -0.57 8.69 6.69
CA LYS A 65 0.25 9.87 6.99
C LYS A 65 1.01 9.78 8.31
N ASP A 66 0.43 9.14 9.31
CA ASP A 66 1.10 8.99 10.62
C ASP A 66 2.30 8.06 10.53
N GLU A 67 2.17 6.98 9.76
CA GLU A 67 3.27 6.05 9.53
C GLU A 67 4.38 6.70 8.71
N LEU A 68 4.00 7.49 7.68
CA LEU A 68 4.96 8.21 6.85
C LEU A 68 5.68 9.33 7.62
N ALA A 69 5.05 9.88 8.64
CA ALA A 69 5.69 10.87 9.53
C ALA A 69 6.58 10.21 10.59
N GLY A 70 6.50 8.90 10.75
CA GLY A 70 7.22 8.14 11.77
C GLY A 70 8.16 7.09 11.18
N PRO A 71 7.90 5.79 11.43
CA PRO A 71 8.84 4.73 11.06
C PRO A 71 8.95 4.44 9.57
N LEU A 72 7.92 4.78 8.79
CA LEU A 72 7.86 4.45 7.37
C LEU A 72 8.56 5.55 6.56
N HIS A 73 9.72 5.22 5.96
CA HIS A 73 10.50 6.17 5.18
C HIS A 73 10.14 6.18 3.70
N ALA A 74 9.80 5.02 3.14
CA ALA A 74 9.49 4.91 1.72
C ALA A 74 8.34 3.94 1.49
N LEU A 75 7.48 4.31 0.56
CA LEU A 75 6.30 3.54 0.22
C LEU A 75 6.16 3.48 -1.30
N SER A 76 6.23 2.26 -1.84
CA SER A 76 5.93 1.97 -3.23
C SER A 76 4.54 1.37 -3.30
N MET A 77 3.74 1.71 -4.31
CA MET A 77 2.39 1.19 -4.38
C MET A 77 1.91 0.99 -5.81
N GLU A 78 1.10 -0.06 -6.00
CA GLU A 78 0.26 -0.28 -7.15
C GLU A 78 -1.19 -0.10 -6.71
N THR A 79 -1.90 0.81 -7.36
CA THR A 79 -3.29 1.13 -7.01
C THR A 79 -4.16 0.82 -8.22
N LEU A 80 -5.01 -0.18 -8.08
CA LEU A 80 -5.75 -0.77 -9.20
C LEU A 80 -7.24 -0.88 -8.89
N THR A 81 -8.07 -0.77 -9.94
CA THR A 81 -9.44 -1.26 -9.86
C THR A 81 -9.45 -2.76 -10.11
N GLN A 82 -10.57 -3.43 -9.82
CA GLN A 82 -10.72 -4.85 -10.08
C GLN A 82 -10.50 -5.16 -11.57
N GLU A 83 -11.01 -4.32 -12.46
CA GLU A 83 -10.84 -4.48 -13.90
C GLU A 83 -9.37 -4.39 -14.31
N GLU A 84 -8.65 -3.39 -13.77
CA GLU A 84 -7.22 -3.22 -14.06
C GLU A 84 -6.40 -4.41 -13.55
N TRP A 85 -6.75 -4.92 -12.38
CA TRP A 85 -6.12 -6.10 -11.80
C TRP A 85 -6.31 -7.33 -12.69
N GLU A 86 -7.53 -7.53 -13.18
CA GLU A 86 -7.84 -8.64 -14.08
C GLU A 86 -7.11 -8.52 -15.42
N ARG A 87 -6.96 -7.31 -15.95
CA ARG A 87 -6.20 -7.08 -17.18
C ARG A 87 -4.72 -7.47 -17.03
N LYS A 88 -4.18 -7.33 -15.83
CA LYS A 88 -2.81 -7.76 -15.53
C LYS A 88 -2.72 -9.27 -15.26
N GLY A 89 -3.82 -10.00 -15.39
CA GLY A 89 -3.88 -11.43 -15.11
C GLY A 89 -3.78 -11.76 -13.62
N GLY A 90 -4.10 -10.80 -12.74
CA GLY A 90 -3.99 -10.99 -11.30
C GLY A 90 -2.54 -11.02 -10.79
N VAL A 91 -1.59 -10.52 -11.57
CA VAL A 91 -0.15 -10.53 -11.25
C VAL A 91 0.39 -9.10 -11.30
N VAL A 92 1.27 -8.79 -10.39
CA VAL A 92 1.89 -7.46 -10.30
C VAL A 92 3.39 -7.59 -10.34
#